data_5d7648a22f5d18a0e07810246af6c04f
#
_entry.id   5d7648a22f5d18a0e07810246af6c04f
#
_cell.length_a   1.000
_cell.length_b   1.000
_cell.length_c   1.000
_cell.angle_alpha   90.00
_cell.angle_beta   90.00
_cell.angle_gamma   90.00
#
_symmetry.space_group_name_H-M   'P 1'
#
loop_
_entity.id
_entity.type
_entity.pdbx_description
1 polymer ?
#
loop_
_entity_poly.entity_id
_entity_poly.type
_entity_poly.pdbx_seq_one_letter_code
_entity_poly.pdbx_strand_id
1 'polypeptide(L)'
;MTNRLSHGRLRALAAGGGAAALAVAVTVAVATSATAATPAPASCTGISFTVLHNDQSGGVILPAGKYTVSSPNLGCKTASSYFTTFLNKYNNGIPGWTGKAIAKGWGTYTKNGSTTQFTVKWSNAKGSPVANCLTRALKVSLGPPNGAAGTTFYPLQFVNTGKTSCILRGYPGVSAVTSSGKQIGNAASRVSSKFATVTLAPGKQQNATVGIVDTGNFSPATCAPVKAAGLKVFPPNQSKSVTLKKTFSTCSSTTTTSLTVRPVS
;
A
#
# COMPACT_ATOMS: atom_id res chain seq x y z
N MET A 1 -40.04 -29.31 42.24
CA MET A 1 -39.55 -30.07 43.38
C MET A 1 -38.26 -29.39 43.81
N THR A 2 -38.33 -28.36 44.59
CA THR A 2 -38.17 -28.27 46.05
C THR A 2 -37.01 -29.15 46.60
N ASN A 3 -35.91 -28.55 47.01
CA ASN A 3 -35.66 -28.44 48.44
C ASN A 3 -34.52 -27.45 48.77
N ARG A 4 -34.90 -26.60 49.70
CA ARG A 4 -34.07 -25.75 50.56
C ARG A 4 -33.48 -26.56 51.72
N LEU A 5 -32.58 -25.93 52.40
CA LEU A 5 -32.29 -25.89 53.84
C LEU A 5 -30.77 -25.93 54.06
N SER A 6 -30.12 -25.28 55.03
CA SER A 6 -30.53 -24.34 56.10
C SER A 6 -29.24 -24.02 56.88
N HIS A 7 -29.14 -22.83 57.31
CA HIS A 7 -28.37 -22.23 58.38
C HIS A 7 -27.69 -23.11 59.43
N GLY A 8 -26.52 -22.70 59.88
CA GLY A 8 -25.91 -23.10 61.13
C GLY A 8 -24.87 -22.07 61.59
N ARG A 9 -25.32 -21.11 62.38
CA ARG A 9 -24.43 -20.26 63.21
C ARG A 9 -24.06 -21.01 64.47
N LEU A 10 -22.79 -20.94 64.87
CA LEU A 10 -22.37 -21.17 66.25
C LEU A 10 -21.28 -20.16 66.63
N ARG A 11 -21.62 -19.39 67.69
CA ARG A 11 -20.71 -18.58 68.51
C ARG A 11 -20.09 -19.40 69.60
N ALA A 12 -18.84 -19.14 69.95
CA ALA A 12 -18.28 -19.21 71.32
C ALA A 12 -16.84 -18.64 71.29
N LEU A 13 -16.58 -17.61 71.86
CA LEU A 13 -16.07 -17.24 73.21
C LEU A 13 -14.55 -17.44 73.37
N ALA A 14 -13.94 -16.37 73.83
CA ALA A 14 -12.56 -16.06 74.06
C ALA A 14 -11.93 -16.88 75.21
N ALA A 15 -10.61 -17.07 75.10
CA ALA A 15 -9.71 -17.01 76.26
C ALA A 15 -8.28 -16.78 75.76
N GLY A 16 -7.57 -15.88 76.48
CA GLY A 16 -6.31 -15.29 76.10
C GLY A 16 -5.09 -16.19 76.31
N GLY A 17 -3.99 -15.76 75.75
CA GLY A 17 -2.67 -16.37 75.90
C GLY A 17 -1.74 -15.72 74.91
N GLY A 18 -0.88 -14.80 75.38
CA GLY A 18 0.12 -14.15 74.54
C GLY A 18 1.21 -15.13 74.08
N ALA A 19 1.50 -15.07 72.82
CA ALA A 19 2.75 -15.58 72.26
C ALA A 19 3.09 -14.70 71.07
N ALA A 20 4.25 -14.09 71.15
CA ALA A 20 4.83 -13.30 70.06
C ALA A 20 5.07 -14.19 68.83
N ALA A 21 4.25 -14.03 67.82
CA ALA A 21 4.50 -14.67 66.51
C ALA A 21 5.31 -13.74 65.64
N LEU A 22 6.54 -14.10 65.36
CA LEU A 22 7.33 -13.50 64.26
C LEU A 22 6.56 -13.70 62.95
N ALA A 23 6.04 -12.64 62.38
CA ALA A 23 5.48 -12.66 61.03
C ALA A 23 6.67 -12.70 60.03
N VAL A 24 6.96 -13.86 59.53
CA VAL A 24 7.79 -14.01 58.32
C VAL A 24 6.94 -13.58 57.14
N ALA A 25 7.18 -12.34 56.68
CA ALA A 25 6.61 -11.86 55.44
C ALA A 25 7.24 -12.60 54.27
N VAL A 26 6.54 -13.62 53.75
CA VAL A 26 6.89 -14.27 52.48
C VAL A 26 6.50 -13.27 51.38
N THR A 27 7.46 -12.48 50.88
CA THR A 27 7.30 -11.72 49.67
C THR A 27 7.33 -12.67 48.48
N VAL A 28 6.17 -13.02 47.97
CA VAL A 28 6.06 -13.68 46.66
C VAL A 28 6.47 -12.65 45.59
N ALA A 29 7.72 -12.75 45.14
CA ALA A 29 8.17 -12.04 43.96
C ALA A 29 7.43 -12.63 42.76
N VAL A 30 6.40 -11.89 42.27
CA VAL A 30 5.80 -12.19 40.97
C VAL A 30 6.85 -11.80 39.93
N ALA A 31 7.56 -12.80 39.40
CA ALA A 31 8.43 -12.59 38.24
C ALA A 31 7.52 -12.24 37.06
N THR A 32 7.39 -10.96 36.75
CA THR A 32 6.85 -10.53 35.46
C THR A 32 7.83 -11.00 34.37
N SER A 33 7.43 -12.03 33.65
CA SER A 33 8.12 -12.45 32.43
C SER A 33 8.10 -11.28 31.48
N ALA A 34 9.20 -10.53 31.40
CA ALA A 34 9.40 -9.58 30.34
C ALA A 34 9.39 -10.36 29.02
N THR A 35 8.31 -10.26 28.27
CA THR A 35 8.28 -10.71 26.87
C THR A 35 9.40 -9.98 26.16
N ALA A 36 10.47 -10.72 25.80
CA ALA A 36 11.55 -10.17 25.01
C ALA A 36 10.95 -9.61 23.74
N ALA A 37 11.05 -8.30 23.55
CA ALA A 37 10.63 -7.64 22.32
C ALA A 37 11.35 -8.33 21.16
N THR A 38 10.59 -8.77 20.16
CA THR A 38 11.16 -9.35 18.94
C THR A 38 12.14 -8.32 18.37
N PRO A 39 13.42 -8.66 18.17
CA PRO A 39 14.39 -7.69 17.67
C PRO A 39 13.89 -7.15 16.33
N ALA A 40 13.98 -5.83 16.15
CA ALA A 40 13.61 -5.19 14.89
C ALA A 40 14.37 -5.88 13.74
N PRO A 41 13.71 -6.09 12.58
CA PRO A 41 14.36 -6.77 11.45
C PRO A 41 15.64 -6.02 11.09
N ALA A 42 16.74 -6.79 10.90
CA ALA A 42 18.01 -6.24 10.52
C ALA A 42 17.85 -5.44 9.21
N SER A 43 18.44 -4.26 9.13
CA SER A 43 18.43 -3.42 7.92
C SER A 43 19.85 -3.12 7.46
N CYS A 44 19.98 -2.76 6.18
CA CYS A 44 21.24 -2.33 5.58
C CYS A 44 21.03 -1.00 4.88
N THR A 45 21.61 0.08 5.39
CA THR A 45 21.53 1.42 4.80
C THR A 45 22.38 1.56 3.53
N GLY A 46 23.39 0.69 3.36
CA GLY A 46 24.23 0.59 2.18
C GLY A 46 25.63 0.10 2.52
N ILE A 47 26.14 -0.85 1.73
CA ILE A 47 27.50 -1.35 1.78
C ILE A 47 28.12 -1.37 0.38
N SER A 48 29.40 -1.03 0.27
CA SER A 48 30.13 -1.12 -1.00
C SER A 48 30.34 -2.57 -1.42
N PHE A 49 30.10 -2.86 -2.71
CA PHE A 49 30.30 -4.14 -3.33
C PHE A 49 30.97 -3.94 -4.71
N THR A 50 31.84 -4.83 -5.14
CA THR A 50 32.48 -4.74 -6.47
C THR A 50 32.05 -5.90 -7.34
N VAL A 51 31.45 -5.59 -8.50
CA VAL A 51 31.18 -6.53 -9.57
C VAL A 51 32.37 -6.54 -10.53
N LEU A 52 33.01 -7.68 -10.72
CA LEU A 52 34.30 -7.78 -11.42
C LEU A 52 34.16 -7.76 -12.94
N HIS A 53 33.04 -8.21 -13.47
CA HIS A 53 32.76 -8.27 -14.92
C HIS A 53 31.29 -7.96 -15.16
N ASN A 54 30.95 -7.63 -16.42
CA ASN A 54 29.56 -7.39 -16.80
C ASN A 54 28.73 -8.66 -16.59
N ASP A 55 27.57 -8.51 -16.00
CA ASP A 55 26.66 -9.59 -15.67
C ASP A 55 25.20 -9.20 -15.91
N GLN A 56 24.31 -10.17 -15.83
CA GLN A 56 22.86 -9.97 -15.84
C GLN A 56 22.23 -10.97 -14.88
N SER A 57 21.37 -10.50 -14.00
CA SER A 57 20.67 -11.36 -13.07
C SER A 57 19.23 -10.91 -12.86
N GLY A 58 18.27 -11.82 -12.98
CA GLY A 58 16.84 -11.54 -12.77
C GLY A 58 16.32 -10.35 -13.59
N GLY A 59 16.81 -10.16 -14.82
CA GLY A 59 16.44 -9.06 -15.70
C GLY A 59 17.15 -7.72 -15.41
N VAL A 60 18.06 -7.68 -14.42
CA VAL A 60 18.89 -6.50 -14.11
C VAL A 60 20.24 -6.63 -14.82
N ILE A 61 20.57 -5.68 -15.69
CA ILE A 61 21.90 -5.58 -16.33
C ILE A 61 22.87 -4.98 -15.32
N LEU A 62 23.94 -5.69 -15.02
CA LEU A 62 24.94 -5.37 -13.99
C LEU A 62 26.31 -5.13 -14.61
N PRO A 63 26.65 -3.89 -15.03
CA PRO A 63 28.00 -3.56 -15.49
C PRO A 63 29.06 -3.82 -14.41
N ALA A 64 30.29 -4.14 -14.81
CA ALA A 64 31.43 -4.21 -13.90
C ALA A 64 31.63 -2.86 -13.19
N GLY A 65 32.03 -2.90 -11.93
CA GLY A 65 32.32 -1.69 -11.14
C GLY A 65 31.81 -1.74 -9.70
N LYS A 66 31.78 -0.59 -9.07
CA LYS A 66 31.37 -0.43 -7.67
C LYS A 66 29.86 -0.29 -7.56
N TYR A 67 29.29 -0.97 -6.58
CA TYR A 67 27.86 -0.97 -6.25
C TYR A 67 27.65 -0.60 -4.78
N THR A 68 26.49 -0.05 -4.50
CA THR A 68 25.93 0.01 -3.15
C THR A 68 24.85 -1.04 -3.04
N VAL A 69 24.93 -1.91 -2.03
CA VAL A 69 23.91 -2.89 -1.66
C VAL A 69 23.19 -2.39 -0.42
N SER A 70 21.88 -2.30 -0.47
CA SER A 70 21.03 -1.85 0.64
C SER A 70 19.80 -2.75 0.82
N SER A 71 19.24 -2.78 2.01
CA SER A 71 18.01 -3.53 2.29
C SER A 71 17.26 -2.94 3.48
N PRO A 72 15.93 -2.87 3.44
CA PRO A 72 15.12 -2.44 4.57
C PRO A 72 14.97 -3.51 5.67
N ASN A 73 15.21 -4.79 5.34
CA ASN A 73 14.90 -5.93 6.23
C ASN A 73 15.92 -7.07 6.19
N LEU A 74 17.11 -6.80 5.68
CA LEU A 74 18.28 -7.71 5.74
C LEU A 74 19.50 -6.93 6.22
N GLY A 75 20.28 -7.54 7.12
CA GLY A 75 21.60 -7.00 7.46
C GLY A 75 22.53 -6.99 6.24
N CYS A 76 23.50 -6.06 6.23
CA CYS A 76 24.40 -5.82 5.08
C CYS A 76 25.17 -7.09 4.66
N LYS A 77 25.64 -7.89 5.61
CA LYS A 77 26.31 -9.18 5.33
C LYS A 77 25.41 -10.13 4.53
N THR A 78 24.16 -10.28 4.98
CA THR A 78 23.18 -11.18 4.34
C THR A 78 22.80 -10.67 2.96
N ALA A 79 22.51 -9.37 2.82
CA ALA A 79 22.20 -8.75 1.53
C ALA A 79 23.34 -8.92 0.51
N SER A 80 24.60 -8.70 0.93
CA SER A 80 25.76 -8.90 0.07
C SER A 80 25.99 -10.37 -0.28
N SER A 81 25.75 -11.29 0.64
CA SER A 81 25.84 -12.74 0.37
C SER A 81 24.83 -13.19 -0.68
N TYR A 82 23.58 -12.73 -0.58
CA TYR A 82 22.60 -12.96 -1.65
C TYR A 82 23.09 -12.39 -2.98
N PHE A 83 23.57 -11.15 -3.02
CA PHE A 83 24.05 -10.55 -4.27
C PHE A 83 25.23 -11.33 -4.87
N THR A 84 26.18 -11.78 -4.05
CA THR A 84 27.26 -12.66 -4.48
C THR A 84 26.74 -13.95 -5.08
N THR A 85 25.72 -14.56 -4.46
CA THR A 85 25.09 -15.79 -4.96
C THR A 85 24.41 -15.55 -6.31
N PHE A 86 23.75 -14.41 -6.50
CA PHE A 86 23.15 -14.02 -7.78
C PHE A 86 24.19 -13.92 -8.89
N LEU A 87 25.34 -13.32 -8.61
CA LEU A 87 26.42 -13.15 -9.60
C LEU A 87 27.12 -14.46 -9.96
N ASN A 88 27.29 -15.36 -9.01
CA ASN A 88 28.14 -16.56 -9.20
C ASN A 88 27.39 -17.79 -9.69
N LYS A 89 26.09 -17.89 -9.49
CA LYS A 89 25.36 -19.14 -9.75
C LYS A 89 24.17 -19.02 -10.71
N TYR A 90 23.66 -17.82 -10.99
CA TYR A 90 22.34 -17.71 -11.60
C TYR A 90 22.22 -16.54 -12.56
N ASN A 91 22.68 -16.72 -13.79
CA ASN A 91 22.55 -15.72 -14.88
C ASN A 91 21.10 -15.29 -15.13
N ASN A 92 20.11 -16.14 -14.78
CA ASN A 92 18.68 -15.87 -14.96
C ASN A 92 17.92 -15.55 -13.65
N GLY A 93 18.63 -15.35 -12.55
CA GLY A 93 18.05 -15.10 -11.23
C GLY A 93 17.98 -16.33 -10.33
N ILE A 94 17.91 -16.12 -9.01
CA ILE A 94 17.82 -17.21 -8.02
C ILE A 94 16.38 -17.75 -8.00
N PRO A 95 16.16 -19.08 -7.98
CA PRO A 95 14.85 -19.65 -7.76
C PRO A 95 14.19 -19.09 -6.50
N GLY A 96 12.91 -18.68 -6.59
CA GLY A 96 12.17 -18.09 -5.48
C GLY A 96 12.43 -16.59 -5.25
N TRP A 97 13.14 -15.92 -6.15
CA TRP A 97 13.34 -14.48 -6.13
C TRP A 97 12.93 -13.83 -7.46
N THR A 98 12.49 -12.61 -7.39
CA THR A 98 12.17 -11.76 -8.55
C THR A 98 13.08 -10.55 -8.58
N GLY A 99 13.84 -10.39 -9.68
CA GLY A 99 14.62 -9.20 -9.97
C GLY A 99 13.75 -8.16 -10.69
N LYS A 100 13.85 -6.90 -10.31
CA LYS A 100 13.22 -5.77 -10.98
C LYS A 100 14.25 -4.72 -11.33
N ALA A 101 14.54 -4.57 -12.61
CA ALA A 101 15.40 -3.51 -13.09
C ALA A 101 14.75 -2.13 -12.85
N ILE A 102 15.56 -1.17 -12.35
CA ILE A 102 15.22 0.26 -12.22
C ILE A 102 15.93 1.02 -13.33
N ALA A 103 17.21 0.73 -13.54
CA ALA A 103 18.04 1.25 -14.61
C ALA A 103 19.21 0.29 -14.86
N LYS A 104 20.05 0.56 -15.88
CA LYS A 104 21.32 -0.17 -16.07
C LYS A 104 22.18 -0.06 -14.81
N GLY A 105 22.54 -1.20 -14.24
CA GLY A 105 23.30 -1.28 -12.99
C GLY A 105 22.49 -0.95 -11.73
N TRP A 106 21.15 -0.92 -11.79
CA TRP A 106 20.30 -0.64 -10.65
C TRP A 106 19.05 -1.51 -10.65
N GLY A 107 18.84 -2.26 -9.61
CA GLY A 107 17.68 -3.12 -9.47
C GLY A 107 17.39 -3.52 -8.04
N THR A 108 16.19 -4.01 -7.82
CA THR A 108 15.74 -4.59 -6.56
C THR A 108 15.44 -6.07 -6.76
N TYR A 109 15.85 -6.89 -5.82
CA TYR A 109 15.58 -8.32 -5.75
C TYR A 109 14.68 -8.59 -4.56
N THR A 110 13.54 -9.23 -4.80
CA THR A 110 12.54 -9.55 -3.78
C THR A 110 12.32 -11.05 -3.71
N LYS A 111 12.31 -11.62 -2.51
CA LYS A 111 11.97 -13.02 -2.30
C LYS A 111 10.48 -13.23 -2.50
N ASN A 112 10.09 -14.18 -3.35
CA ASN A 112 8.70 -14.44 -3.69
C ASN A 112 7.88 -14.83 -2.44
N GLY A 113 6.68 -14.27 -2.32
CA GLY A 113 5.81 -14.51 -1.16
C GLY A 113 6.29 -13.86 0.16
N SER A 114 7.28 -12.95 0.11
CA SER A 114 7.88 -12.32 1.29
C SER A 114 8.13 -10.84 1.06
N THR A 115 8.30 -10.09 2.15
CA THR A 115 8.77 -8.70 2.12
C THR A 115 10.30 -8.60 2.07
N THR A 116 11.01 -9.74 2.15
CA THR A 116 12.47 -9.81 2.11
C THR A 116 12.99 -9.30 0.77
N GLN A 117 13.80 -8.24 0.80
CA GLN A 117 14.34 -7.62 -0.42
C GLN A 117 15.68 -6.94 -0.18
N PHE A 118 16.46 -6.79 -1.25
CA PHE A 118 17.63 -5.92 -1.29
C PHE A 118 17.72 -5.19 -2.61
N THR A 119 18.39 -4.05 -2.61
CA THR A 119 18.60 -3.19 -3.78
C THR A 119 20.10 -3.09 -4.05
N VAL A 120 20.47 -3.18 -5.31
CA VAL A 120 21.84 -2.94 -5.79
C VAL A 120 21.84 -1.72 -6.70
N LYS A 121 22.81 -0.84 -6.52
CA LYS A 121 22.97 0.36 -7.34
C LYS A 121 24.43 0.55 -7.72
N TRP A 122 24.72 0.52 -9.01
CA TRP A 122 26.04 0.84 -9.56
C TRP A 122 26.38 2.32 -9.30
N SER A 123 27.63 2.62 -8.91
CA SER A 123 28.07 4.00 -8.66
C SER A 123 27.89 4.93 -9.86
N ASN A 124 27.97 4.37 -11.08
CA ASN A 124 27.76 5.10 -12.32
C ASN A 124 26.33 4.96 -12.89
N ALA A 125 25.41 4.32 -12.16
CA ALA A 125 24.01 4.22 -12.61
C ALA A 125 23.41 5.62 -12.73
N LYS A 126 23.08 5.99 -13.96
CA LYS A 126 22.34 7.23 -14.25
C LYS A 126 20.85 6.97 -14.04
N GLY A 127 20.23 7.84 -13.27
CA GLY A 127 18.79 7.79 -12.96
C GLY A 127 18.52 7.61 -11.46
N SER A 128 17.50 8.27 -10.98
CA SER A 128 16.84 7.97 -9.70
C SER A 128 15.67 7.03 -9.98
N PRO A 129 15.23 6.20 -8.99
CA PRO A 129 13.95 5.51 -9.14
C PRO A 129 12.90 6.55 -9.54
N VAL A 130 12.20 6.29 -10.64
CA VAL A 130 11.15 7.22 -11.04
C VAL A 130 10.07 7.18 -9.97
N ALA A 131 9.93 8.29 -9.25
CA ALA A 131 8.99 8.40 -8.15
C ALA A 131 7.53 8.38 -8.66
N ASN A 132 6.57 8.03 -7.78
CA ASN A 132 5.16 8.20 -8.10
C ASN A 132 4.86 9.66 -8.43
N CYS A 133 3.99 9.87 -9.42
CA CYS A 133 3.51 11.21 -9.76
C CYS A 133 2.80 11.82 -8.56
N LEU A 134 3.30 12.96 -8.08
CA LEU A 134 2.64 13.70 -7.01
C LEU A 134 1.41 14.42 -7.56
N THR A 135 0.33 14.47 -6.79
CA THR A 135 -0.92 15.15 -7.21
C THR A 135 -0.67 16.59 -7.68
N ARG A 136 0.22 17.34 -7.00
CA ARG A 136 0.57 18.73 -7.39
C ARG A 136 1.33 18.87 -8.71
N ALA A 137 1.90 17.77 -9.21
CA ALA A 137 2.62 17.70 -10.47
C ALA A 137 1.77 17.08 -11.59
N LEU A 138 0.48 16.88 -11.34
CA LEU A 138 -0.46 16.34 -12.31
C LEU A 138 -1.57 17.36 -12.59
N LYS A 139 -1.80 17.68 -13.87
CA LYS A 139 -3.07 18.23 -14.32
C LYS A 139 -4.02 17.06 -14.55
N VAL A 140 -5.15 17.07 -13.83
CA VAL A 140 -6.18 16.03 -13.96
C VAL A 140 -7.41 16.64 -14.62
N SER A 141 -7.97 15.98 -15.62
CA SER A 141 -9.15 16.42 -16.36
C SER A 141 -9.98 15.25 -16.88
N LEU A 142 -11.22 15.54 -17.27
CA LEU A 142 -12.05 14.59 -18.02
C LEU A 142 -11.91 14.88 -19.51
N GLY A 143 -11.71 13.82 -20.31
CA GLY A 143 -11.81 13.85 -21.75
C GLY A 143 -13.27 13.77 -22.23
N PRO A 144 -13.50 13.78 -23.56
CA PRO A 144 -14.81 13.64 -24.14
C PRO A 144 -15.47 12.31 -23.74
N PRO A 145 -16.78 12.31 -23.43
CA PRO A 145 -17.49 11.10 -23.03
C PRO A 145 -17.71 10.15 -24.19
N ASN A 146 -17.85 8.88 -23.84
CA ASN A 146 -18.37 7.82 -24.71
C ASN A 146 -19.44 7.05 -23.93
N GLY A 147 -20.61 6.87 -24.53
CA GLY A 147 -21.75 6.16 -23.91
C GLY A 147 -21.87 4.72 -24.39
N ALA A 148 -22.16 3.81 -23.49
CA ALA A 148 -22.51 2.43 -23.82
C ALA A 148 -23.40 1.83 -22.73
N ALA A 149 -24.52 1.21 -23.13
CA ALA A 149 -25.39 0.39 -22.29
C ALA A 149 -25.72 1.00 -20.91
N GLY A 150 -26.28 2.23 -20.89
CA GLY A 150 -26.68 2.92 -19.66
C GLY A 150 -25.52 3.38 -18.78
N THR A 151 -24.32 3.48 -19.33
CA THR A 151 -23.14 4.02 -18.63
C THR A 151 -22.44 5.04 -19.53
N THR A 152 -22.09 6.19 -18.97
CA THR A 152 -21.25 7.18 -19.65
C THR A 152 -19.81 7.03 -19.15
N PHE A 153 -18.89 6.75 -20.07
CA PHE A 153 -17.47 6.61 -19.78
C PHE A 153 -16.72 7.87 -20.11
N TYR A 154 -15.86 8.32 -19.21
CA TYR A 154 -14.99 9.46 -19.38
C TYR A 154 -13.52 9.02 -19.29
N PRO A 155 -12.66 9.35 -20.26
CA PRO A 155 -11.22 9.32 -20.05
C PRO A 155 -10.86 10.25 -18.89
N LEU A 156 -10.28 9.73 -17.83
CA LEU A 156 -9.71 10.49 -16.73
C LEU A 156 -8.24 10.72 -17.05
N GLN A 157 -7.93 11.91 -17.51
CA GLN A 157 -6.63 12.26 -18.06
C GLN A 157 -5.69 12.77 -16.97
N PHE A 158 -4.46 12.27 -16.96
CA PHE A 158 -3.37 12.69 -16.09
C PHE A 158 -2.22 13.21 -16.94
N VAL A 159 -1.95 14.50 -16.91
CA VAL A 159 -0.82 15.13 -17.60
C VAL A 159 0.26 15.47 -16.58
N ASN A 160 1.49 15.04 -16.80
CA ASN A 160 2.61 15.44 -15.98
C ASN A 160 3.02 16.88 -16.27
N THR A 161 2.73 17.78 -15.35
CA THR A 161 3.12 19.19 -15.42
C THR A 161 4.44 19.49 -14.69
N GLY A 162 5.04 18.47 -14.08
CA GLY A 162 6.34 18.56 -13.43
C GLY A 162 7.50 18.56 -14.42
N LYS A 163 8.70 18.81 -13.92
CA LYS A 163 9.94 18.89 -14.74
C LYS A 163 10.65 17.53 -14.90
N THR A 164 10.23 16.50 -14.18
CA THR A 164 10.83 15.15 -14.18
C THR A 164 9.80 14.09 -14.50
N SER A 165 10.25 13.00 -15.10
CA SER A 165 9.39 11.81 -15.30
C SER A 165 8.92 11.26 -13.94
N CYS A 166 7.70 10.77 -13.91
CA CYS A 166 7.11 10.10 -12.75
C CYS A 166 6.33 8.87 -13.18
N ILE A 167 5.93 8.00 -12.26
CA ILE A 167 5.15 6.80 -12.58
C ILE A 167 3.72 6.87 -12.03
N LEU A 168 2.80 6.31 -12.81
CA LEU A 168 1.45 5.96 -12.38
C LEU A 168 1.29 4.45 -12.43
N ARG A 169 0.60 3.87 -11.43
CA ARG A 169 0.34 2.43 -11.38
C ARG A 169 -0.96 2.13 -10.65
N GLY A 170 -1.86 1.41 -11.32
CA GLY A 170 -3.11 0.95 -10.72
C GLY A 170 -4.27 1.94 -10.90
N TYR A 171 -5.16 1.93 -9.95
CA TYR A 171 -6.44 2.64 -10.03
C TYR A 171 -6.38 4.00 -9.33
N PRO A 172 -6.93 5.07 -9.94
CA PRO A 172 -7.26 6.27 -9.19
C PRO A 172 -8.42 5.99 -8.22
N GLY A 173 -8.47 6.71 -7.11
CA GLY A 173 -9.66 6.78 -6.27
C GLY A 173 -10.60 7.84 -6.83
N VAL A 174 -11.88 7.51 -7.01
CA VAL A 174 -12.87 8.45 -7.56
C VAL A 174 -14.13 8.40 -6.72
N SER A 175 -14.68 9.57 -6.36
CA SER A 175 -15.96 9.70 -5.64
C SER A 175 -16.76 10.87 -6.19
N ALA A 176 -18.08 10.71 -6.23
CA ALA A 176 -18.99 11.83 -6.46
C ALA A 176 -18.97 12.77 -5.25
N VAL A 177 -19.07 14.08 -5.47
CA VAL A 177 -19.10 15.07 -4.40
C VAL A 177 -20.15 16.14 -4.60
N THR A 178 -20.60 16.73 -3.48
CA THR A 178 -21.41 17.94 -3.44
C THR A 178 -20.59 19.17 -3.85
N SER A 179 -21.23 20.30 -4.00
CA SER A 179 -20.55 21.61 -4.22
C SER A 179 -19.60 21.99 -3.08
N SER A 180 -19.86 21.52 -1.86
CA SER A 180 -18.98 21.70 -0.70
C SER A 180 -17.85 20.66 -0.62
N GLY A 181 -17.76 19.73 -1.57
CA GLY A 181 -16.72 18.68 -1.60
C GLY A 181 -16.98 17.46 -0.72
N LYS A 182 -18.17 17.37 -0.10
CA LYS A 182 -18.59 16.19 0.67
C LYS A 182 -18.90 15.04 -0.27
N GLN A 183 -18.38 13.84 0.05
CA GLN A 183 -18.66 12.63 -0.73
C GLN A 183 -20.14 12.26 -0.72
N ILE A 184 -20.61 11.80 -1.88
CA ILE A 184 -21.96 11.26 -2.09
C ILE A 184 -21.84 9.77 -2.37
N GLY A 185 -22.54 8.95 -1.60
CA GLY A 185 -22.57 7.49 -1.74
C GLY A 185 -21.18 6.83 -1.65
N ASN A 186 -21.03 5.72 -2.33
CA ASN A 186 -19.79 4.96 -2.37
C ASN A 186 -18.74 5.58 -3.32
N ALA A 187 -17.47 5.33 -3.03
CA ALA A 187 -16.41 5.52 -4.03
C ALA A 187 -16.59 4.56 -5.21
N ALA A 188 -16.04 4.92 -6.37
CA ALA A 188 -16.10 4.12 -7.58
C ALA A 188 -15.58 2.69 -7.37
N SER A 189 -16.33 1.70 -7.86
CA SER A 189 -15.93 0.31 -7.90
C SER A 189 -14.80 0.10 -8.91
N ARG A 190 -13.80 -0.67 -8.55
CA ARG A 190 -12.70 -1.02 -9.44
C ARG A 190 -13.12 -2.14 -10.39
N VAL A 191 -13.11 -1.86 -11.69
CA VAL A 191 -13.31 -2.91 -12.70
C VAL A 191 -12.03 -3.71 -12.83
N SER A 192 -12.11 -5.02 -12.57
CA SER A 192 -10.93 -5.90 -12.64
C SER A 192 -10.27 -5.81 -14.02
N SER A 193 -9.00 -5.47 -14.05
CA SER A 193 -8.19 -5.35 -15.27
C SER A 193 -6.71 -5.48 -14.92
N LYS A 194 -5.94 -6.09 -15.81
CA LYS A 194 -4.48 -6.08 -15.71
C LYS A 194 -3.98 -4.65 -15.92
N PHE A 195 -2.98 -4.25 -15.16
CA PHE A 195 -2.34 -2.95 -15.29
C PHE A 195 -0.82 -3.05 -15.11
N ALA A 196 -0.10 -2.19 -15.79
CA ALA A 196 1.35 -2.06 -15.69
C ALA A 196 1.73 -0.74 -14.99
N THR A 197 3.00 -0.59 -14.68
CA THR A 197 3.56 0.71 -14.29
C THR A 197 3.77 1.53 -15.55
N VAL A 198 3.22 2.71 -15.60
CA VAL A 198 3.37 3.66 -16.71
C VAL A 198 4.30 4.78 -16.30
N THR A 199 5.36 5.02 -17.08
CA THR A 199 6.23 6.19 -16.90
C THR A 199 5.67 7.36 -17.69
N LEU A 200 5.42 8.47 -16.98
CA LEU A 200 4.84 9.69 -17.52
C LEU A 200 5.92 10.79 -17.57
N ALA A 201 6.49 11.00 -18.74
CA ALA A 201 7.46 12.08 -18.96
C ALA A 201 6.81 13.47 -18.84
N PRO A 202 7.57 14.54 -18.61
CA PRO A 202 7.05 15.91 -18.60
C PRO A 202 6.21 16.22 -19.84
N GLY A 203 5.05 16.83 -19.65
CA GLY A 203 4.10 17.17 -20.71
C GLY A 203 3.32 15.99 -21.31
N LYS A 204 3.65 14.74 -20.97
CA LYS A 204 2.92 13.57 -21.49
C LYS A 204 1.68 13.27 -20.66
N GLN A 205 0.71 12.62 -21.32
CA GLN A 205 -0.58 12.25 -20.78
C GLN A 205 -0.73 10.74 -20.69
N GLN A 206 -1.44 10.29 -19.67
CA GLN A 206 -2.00 8.94 -19.55
C GLN A 206 -3.43 9.01 -19.04
N ASN A 207 -4.19 7.95 -19.33
CA ASN A 207 -5.61 7.91 -19.02
C ASN A 207 -5.93 6.74 -18.08
N ALA A 208 -6.91 6.96 -17.22
CA ALA A 208 -7.77 5.94 -16.66
C ALA A 208 -9.17 6.12 -17.25
N THR A 209 -10.12 5.24 -16.93
CA THR A 209 -11.50 5.44 -17.34
C THR A 209 -12.39 5.49 -16.12
N VAL A 210 -13.25 6.51 -16.02
CA VAL A 210 -14.34 6.54 -15.04
C VAL A 210 -15.67 6.32 -15.77
N GLY A 211 -16.46 5.38 -15.27
CA GLY A 211 -17.84 5.13 -15.74
C GLY A 211 -18.84 5.72 -14.76
N ILE A 212 -19.81 6.45 -15.27
CA ILE A 212 -20.96 6.97 -14.53
C ILE A 212 -22.19 6.18 -15.04
N VAL A 213 -22.68 5.27 -14.20
CA VAL A 213 -23.86 4.47 -14.50
C VAL A 213 -25.11 5.33 -14.34
N ASP A 214 -26.00 5.25 -15.30
CA ASP A 214 -27.28 5.96 -15.22
C ASP A 214 -28.06 5.47 -14.00
N THR A 215 -28.52 6.43 -13.18
CA THR A 215 -29.31 6.12 -11.98
C THR A 215 -30.64 5.45 -12.28
N GLY A 216 -31.16 5.57 -13.50
CA GLY A 216 -32.32 4.85 -14.00
C GLY A 216 -32.14 3.34 -14.08
N ASN A 217 -30.91 2.84 -14.07
CA ASN A 217 -30.61 1.40 -14.03
C ASN A 217 -30.79 0.77 -12.63
N PHE A 218 -31.11 1.57 -11.64
CA PHE A 218 -31.30 1.12 -10.25
C PHE A 218 -32.71 1.47 -9.77
N SER A 219 -33.24 0.69 -8.82
CA SER A 219 -34.48 1.10 -8.17
C SER A 219 -34.24 2.38 -7.34
N PRO A 220 -35.18 3.33 -7.31
CA PRO A 220 -35.04 4.54 -6.49
C PRO A 220 -34.76 4.24 -5.01
N ALA A 221 -35.34 3.17 -4.48
CA ALA A 221 -35.17 2.76 -3.08
C ALA A 221 -33.71 2.32 -2.79
N THR A 222 -33.02 1.69 -3.72
CA THR A 222 -31.62 1.23 -3.53
C THR A 222 -30.59 2.27 -3.93
N CYS A 223 -30.91 3.20 -4.83
CA CYS A 223 -30.01 4.23 -5.34
C CYS A 223 -30.13 5.54 -4.55
N ALA A 224 -31.35 5.97 -4.23
CA ALA A 224 -31.65 7.31 -3.71
C ALA A 224 -30.95 8.39 -4.59
N PRO A 225 -31.42 8.60 -5.84
CA PRO A 225 -30.73 9.42 -6.84
C PRO A 225 -30.62 10.89 -6.37
N VAL A 226 -29.40 11.46 -6.54
CA VAL A 226 -29.12 12.88 -6.25
C VAL A 226 -28.19 13.45 -7.32
N LYS A 227 -28.12 14.80 -7.40
CA LYS A 227 -27.16 15.48 -8.28
C LYS A 227 -25.84 15.68 -7.58
N ALA A 228 -24.75 15.20 -8.18
CA ALA A 228 -23.38 15.54 -7.83
C ALA A 228 -22.95 16.84 -8.53
N ALA A 229 -22.07 17.60 -7.88
CA ALA A 229 -21.45 18.80 -8.44
C ALA A 229 -20.07 18.51 -9.05
N GLY A 230 -19.47 17.36 -8.74
CA GLY A 230 -18.15 17.03 -9.25
C GLY A 230 -17.68 15.61 -8.87
N LEU A 231 -16.46 15.34 -9.34
CA LEU A 231 -15.70 14.13 -9.00
C LEU A 231 -14.46 14.53 -8.19
N LYS A 232 -14.28 13.92 -7.03
CA LYS A 232 -13.06 13.97 -6.24
C LYS A 232 -12.16 12.82 -6.68
N VAL A 233 -10.98 13.14 -7.17
CA VAL A 233 -10.04 12.20 -7.79
C VAL A 233 -8.74 12.16 -6.99
N PHE A 234 -8.36 10.99 -6.53
CA PHE A 234 -7.04 10.70 -5.99
C PHE A 234 -6.23 9.99 -7.08
N PRO A 235 -5.16 10.59 -7.61
CA PRO A 235 -4.28 9.87 -8.54
C PRO A 235 -3.75 8.56 -7.91
N PRO A 236 -3.39 7.56 -8.71
CA PRO A 236 -2.87 6.30 -8.16
C PRO A 236 -1.74 6.52 -7.15
N ASN A 237 -1.80 5.83 -6.01
CA ASN A 237 -0.82 5.89 -4.91
C ASN A 237 -0.66 7.30 -4.28
N GLN A 238 -1.65 8.18 -4.39
CA GLN A 238 -1.64 9.50 -3.78
C GLN A 238 -2.72 9.64 -2.71
N SER A 239 -2.40 10.40 -1.64
CA SER A 239 -3.32 10.76 -0.56
C SER A 239 -3.94 12.15 -0.74
N LYS A 240 -3.46 12.94 -1.69
CA LYS A 240 -4.05 14.24 -2.06
C LYS A 240 -4.94 14.07 -3.28
N SER A 241 -6.04 14.81 -3.33
CA SER A 241 -7.05 14.74 -4.38
C SER A 241 -7.13 16.04 -5.19
N VAL A 242 -7.75 15.92 -6.36
CA VAL A 242 -8.21 17.04 -7.19
C VAL A 242 -9.72 16.91 -7.34
N THR A 243 -10.45 18.02 -7.30
CA THR A 243 -11.89 18.05 -7.59
C THR A 243 -12.13 18.55 -9.00
N LEU A 244 -12.82 17.74 -9.80
CA LEU A 244 -13.23 18.07 -11.17
C LEU A 244 -14.70 18.47 -11.16
N LYS A 245 -15.02 19.68 -11.62
CA LYS A 245 -16.40 20.15 -11.75
C LYS A 245 -17.10 19.37 -12.87
N LYS A 246 -18.18 18.70 -12.55
CA LYS A 246 -19.04 17.94 -13.47
C LYS A 246 -20.36 17.65 -12.80
N THR A 247 -21.45 18.17 -13.34
CA THR A 247 -22.79 17.84 -12.84
C THR A 247 -23.28 16.55 -13.49
N PHE A 248 -23.77 15.61 -12.67
CA PHE A 248 -24.36 14.35 -13.11
C PHE A 248 -25.24 13.75 -12.00
N SER A 249 -26.09 12.79 -12.34
CA SER A 249 -26.88 12.04 -11.37
C SER A 249 -26.07 10.87 -10.83
N THR A 250 -26.17 10.60 -9.52
CA THR A 250 -25.45 9.52 -8.83
C THR A 250 -26.32 8.97 -7.69
N CYS A 251 -26.00 7.77 -7.20
CA CYS A 251 -26.65 7.21 -6.04
C CYS A 251 -26.05 7.77 -4.74
N SER A 252 -26.91 8.26 -3.83
CA SER A 252 -26.47 8.68 -2.50
C SER A 252 -26.45 7.53 -1.50
N SER A 253 -27.16 6.44 -1.77
CA SER A 253 -27.13 5.21 -0.98
C SER A 253 -25.74 4.55 -1.00
N THR A 254 -25.37 3.92 0.11
CA THR A 254 -24.15 3.10 0.22
C THR A 254 -24.38 1.61 -0.06
N THR A 255 -25.63 1.21 -0.36
CA THR A 255 -25.95 -0.18 -0.74
C THR A 255 -25.67 -0.45 -2.20
N THR A 256 -25.54 0.60 -3.03
CA THR A 256 -25.23 0.47 -4.46
C THR A 256 -24.13 1.46 -4.88
N THR A 257 -23.49 1.22 -6.00
CA THR A 257 -22.40 2.05 -6.52
C THR A 257 -22.68 2.38 -7.98
N SER A 258 -22.90 3.68 -8.27
CA SER A 258 -23.14 4.18 -9.64
C SER A 258 -21.87 4.66 -10.34
N LEU A 259 -20.71 4.50 -9.71
CA LEU A 259 -19.42 4.86 -10.30
C LEU A 259 -18.53 3.64 -10.47
N THR A 260 -17.83 3.57 -11.59
CA THR A 260 -16.81 2.55 -11.84
C THR A 260 -15.49 3.21 -12.24
N VAL A 261 -14.36 2.53 -12.04
CA VAL A 261 -13.06 3.03 -12.45
C VAL A 261 -12.18 1.89 -12.99
N ARG A 262 -11.50 2.15 -14.11
CA ARG A 262 -10.46 1.29 -14.67
C ARG A 262 -9.08 1.83 -14.31
N PRO A 263 -8.03 1.00 -14.32
CA PRO A 263 -6.68 1.45 -14.00
C PRO A 263 -6.12 2.39 -15.08
N VAL A 264 -5.01 3.04 -14.75
CA VAL A 264 -4.21 3.78 -15.74
C VAL A 264 -3.61 2.79 -16.74
N SER A 265 -3.74 3.09 -18.03
CA SER A 265 -3.27 2.28 -19.16
C SER A 265 -2.82 3.16 -20.33
#